data_4c58b8492b80ed8e533af42f0ded9aa5
#
_entry.id   4c58b8492b80ed8e533af42f0ded9aa5
#
_cell.length_a   1.000
_cell.length_b   1.000
_cell.length_c   1.000
_cell.angle_alpha   90.00
_cell.angle_beta   90.00
_cell.angle_gamma   90.00
#
_symmetry.space_group_name_H-M   'P 1'
#
loop_
_entity.id
_entity.type
_entity.pdbx_description
1 polymer ?
#
loop_
_entity_poly.entity_id
_entity_poly.type
_entity_poly.pdbx_seq_one_letter_code
_entity_poly.pdbx_strand_id
1 'polypeptide(L)'
;MLRAAKLLVSALLAAATLVVVADHAGAQEIDPSIADTDGYVPIYTVCFGSDSSEPYVPGAAYIPFQNGDTVEGIILFDVCVAEELGVGPNDIQRALEHELGHARGLLHSDDPNDIMYPVVPITGT
;
A
#
# COMPACT_ATOMS: atom_id res chain seq x y z
N MET A 1 9.52 -22.38 12.65
CA MET A 1 10.21 -21.56 11.64
C MET A 1 9.36 -20.41 11.11
N LEU A 2 8.15 -20.63 10.66
CA LEU A 2 7.25 -19.55 10.19
C LEU A 2 6.94 -18.48 11.25
N ARG A 3 6.72 -18.87 12.51
CA ARG A 3 6.45 -17.92 13.61
C ARG A 3 7.65 -17.03 13.96
N ALA A 4 8.87 -17.53 13.85
CA ALA A 4 10.07 -16.75 14.12
C ALA A 4 10.35 -15.73 13.01
N ALA A 5 10.07 -16.09 11.76
CA ALA A 5 10.19 -15.16 10.63
C ALA A 5 9.15 -14.02 10.72
N LYS A 6 7.91 -14.32 11.12
CA LYS A 6 6.87 -13.32 11.36
C LYS A 6 7.27 -12.32 12.43
N LEU A 7 7.81 -12.78 13.54
CA LEU A 7 8.28 -11.92 14.63
C LEU A 7 9.45 -11.00 14.21
N LEU A 8 10.36 -11.50 13.40
CA LEU A 8 11.50 -10.71 12.89
C LEU A 8 11.05 -9.62 11.94
N VAL A 9 10.09 -9.90 11.06
CA VAL A 9 9.56 -8.92 10.12
C VAL A 9 8.75 -7.85 10.85
N SER A 10 7.94 -8.22 11.84
CA SER A 10 7.21 -7.26 12.68
C SER A 10 8.16 -6.34 13.45
N ALA A 11 9.25 -6.86 14.01
CA ALA A 11 10.24 -6.06 14.71
C ALA A 11 11.00 -5.12 13.75
N LEU A 12 11.32 -5.56 12.54
CA LEU A 12 11.95 -4.73 11.51
C LEU A 12 11.01 -3.63 10.99
N LEU A 13 9.74 -3.94 10.79
CA LEU A 13 8.73 -2.95 10.40
C LEU A 13 8.53 -1.91 11.51
N ALA A 14 8.43 -2.31 12.76
CA ALA A 14 8.30 -1.40 13.89
C ALA A 14 9.54 -0.51 14.06
N ALA A 15 10.74 -1.05 13.88
CA ALA A 15 11.99 -0.28 13.95
C ALA A 15 12.12 0.70 12.77
N ALA A 16 11.78 0.27 11.54
CA ALA A 16 11.78 1.13 10.37
C ALA A 16 10.74 2.27 10.49
N THR A 17 9.59 2.00 11.08
CA THR A 17 8.52 2.96 11.32
C THR A 17 8.95 4.04 12.32
N LEU A 18 9.64 3.67 13.40
CA LEU A 18 10.18 4.60 14.39
C LEU A 18 11.25 5.53 13.82
N VAL A 19 12.09 5.03 12.92
CA VAL A 19 13.15 5.83 12.28
C VAL A 19 12.55 6.84 11.29
N VAL A 20 11.54 6.47 10.53
CA VAL A 20 10.86 7.38 9.60
C VAL A 20 10.13 8.51 10.34
N VAL A 21 9.53 8.22 11.48
CA VAL A 21 8.86 9.23 12.32
C VAL A 21 9.85 10.22 12.93
N ALA A 22 11.09 9.81 13.20
CA ALA A 22 12.09 10.67 13.84
C ALA A 22 12.77 11.65 12.86
N ASP A 23 12.85 11.33 11.58
CA ASP A 23 13.74 12.03 10.64
C ASP A 23 13.04 13.04 9.70
N HIS A 24 11.73 13.12 9.69
CA HIS A 24 11.01 14.01 8.78
C HIS A 24 10.11 14.99 9.54
N ALA A 25 10.43 16.28 9.43
CA ALA A 25 9.49 17.34 9.78
C ALA A 25 8.26 17.27 8.84
N GLY A 26 7.15 16.79 9.34
CA GLY A 26 5.96 16.45 8.54
C GLY A 26 5.86 14.95 8.27
N ALA A 27 6.42 14.14 9.17
CA ALA A 27 6.37 12.69 9.12
C ALA A 27 4.95 12.19 8.84
N GLN A 28 4.85 11.30 7.87
CA GLN A 28 3.63 10.59 7.59
C GLN A 28 3.08 9.93 8.84
N GLU A 29 1.81 10.10 9.04
CA GLU A 29 1.09 9.42 10.09
C GLU A 29 1.10 7.91 9.82
N ILE A 30 1.42 7.15 10.86
CA ILE A 30 1.49 5.70 10.80
C ILE A 30 0.37 5.11 11.63
N ASP A 31 -0.40 4.25 11.01
CA ASP A 31 -1.42 3.46 11.67
C ASP A 31 -0.99 1.99 11.73
N PRO A 32 -0.57 1.51 12.90
CA PRO A 32 -0.15 0.12 13.02
C PRO A 32 -1.30 -0.88 12.88
N SER A 33 -2.55 -0.44 12.96
CA SER A 33 -3.71 -1.32 12.82
C SER A 33 -3.94 -1.80 11.38
N ILE A 34 -3.36 -1.09 10.40
CA ILE A 34 -3.41 -1.48 8.98
C ILE A 34 -2.11 -2.10 8.48
N ALA A 35 -1.04 -2.01 9.27
CA ALA A 35 0.27 -2.52 8.88
C ALA A 35 0.28 -4.04 8.82
N ASP A 36 0.67 -4.59 7.68
CA ASP A 36 0.90 -6.02 7.53
C ASP A 36 2.03 -6.47 8.46
N THR A 37 1.75 -7.46 9.29
CA THR A 37 2.72 -8.01 10.25
C THR A 37 3.26 -9.37 9.81
N ASP A 38 2.79 -9.90 8.71
CA ASP A 38 3.24 -11.17 8.15
C ASP A 38 4.48 -11.03 7.26
N GLY A 39 4.70 -9.87 6.71
CA GLY A 39 5.82 -9.57 5.81
C GLY A 39 5.62 -10.11 4.39
N TYR A 40 4.42 -10.51 4.07
CA TYR A 40 4.05 -11.00 2.75
C TYR A 40 2.70 -10.43 2.32
N VAL A 41 2.71 -9.57 1.32
CA VAL A 41 1.50 -8.94 0.80
C VAL A 41 1.26 -9.46 -0.62
N PRO A 42 0.35 -10.42 -0.79
CA PRO A 42 0.03 -10.93 -2.12
C PRO A 42 -0.74 -9.89 -2.93
N ILE A 43 -0.47 -9.87 -4.22
CA ILE A 43 -1.16 -9.04 -5.20
C ILE A 43 -2.04 -9.94 -6.05
N TYR A 44 -3.35 -9.67 -6.04
CA TYR A 44 -4.31 -10.37 -6.87
C TYR A 44 -4.80 -9.47 -8.00
N THR A 45 -4.84 -9.98 -9.20
CA THR A 45 -5.46 -9.30 -10.33
C THR A 45 -6.95 -9.63 -10.39
N VAL A 46 -7.75 -8.60 -10.58
CA VAL A 46 -9.21 -8.68 -10.72
C VAL A 46 -9.66 -7.85 -11.92
N CYS A 47 -10.89 -8.00 -12.32
CA CYS A 47 -11.50 -7.18 -13.37
C CYS A 47 -12.94 -6.84 -12.96
N PHE A 48 -13.09 -5.75 -12.20
CA PHE A 48 -14.41 -5.23 -11.81
C PHE A 48 -14.88 -4.07 -12.71
N GLY A 49 -13.92 -3.35 -13.32
CA GLY A 49 -14.22 -2.20 -14.19
C GLY A 49 -14.55 -0.92 -13.42
N SER A 50 -15.12 0.05 -14.13
CA SER A 50 -15.29 1.44 -13.69
C SER A 50 -16.21 1.69 -12.48
N ASP A 51 -16.84 0.68 -11.93
CA ASP A 51 -17.65 0.78 -10.70
C ASP A 51 -16.83 0.71 -9.41
N SER A 52 -15.51 0.59 -9.50
CA SER A 52 -14.66 0.66 -8.31
C SER A 52 -14.68 2.08 -7.74
N SER A 53 -15.11 2.19 -6.50
CA SER A 53 -15.39 3.46 -5.82
C SER A 53 -14.14 4.24 -5.37
N GLU A 54 -12.95 3.81 -5.76
CA GLU A 54 -11.67 4.44 -5.40
C GLU A 54 -11.04 5.09 -6.63
N PRO A 55 -11.38 6.37 -6.91
CA PRO A 55 -10.95 7.01 -8.16
C PRO A 55 -9.49 7.52 -8.13
N TYR A 56 -8.76 7.32 -7.05
CA TYR A 56 -7.54 8.07 -6.77
C TYR A 56 -6.25 7.30 -7.01
N VAL A 57 -6.28 5.98 -6.91
CA VAL A 57 -5.13 5.12 -7.22
C VAL A 57 -5.52 4.21 -8.39
N PRO A 58 -4.82 4.29 -9.52
CA PRO A 58 -5.28 3.65 -10.76
C PRO A 58 -5.40 2.13 -10.65
N GLY A 59 -6.59 1.67 -10.29
CA GLY A 59 -6.95 0.25 -10.24
C GLY A 59 -6.36 -0.55 -9.09
N ALA A 60 -5.65 0.06 -8.12
CA ALA A 60 -5.05 -0.66 -7.00
C ALA A 60 -5.73 -0.31 -5.67
N ALA A 61 -5.81 -1.28 -4.76
CA ALA A 61 -6.30 -1.08 -3.41
C ALA A 61 -5.61 -2.04 -2.43
N TYR A 62 -5.17 -1.52 -1.29
CA TYR A 62 -4.68 -2.32 -0.18
C TYR A 62 -5.82 -2.62 0.79
N ILE A 63 -5.98 -3.89 1.15
CA ILE A 63 -7.03 -4.34 2.05
C ILE A 63 -6.38 -5.05 3.24
N PRO A 64 -6.31 -4.40 4.42
CA PRO A 64 -5.90 -5.04 5.65
C PRO A 64 -7.02 -5.90 6.22
N PHE A 65 -6.67 -6.98 6.87
CA PHE A 65 -7.61 -7.83 7.60
C PHE A 65 -6.95 -8.47 8.82
N GLN A 66 -7.76 -8.75 9.83
CA GLN A 66 -7.31 -9.39 11.04
C GLN A 66 -7.28 -10.91 10.87
N ASN A 67 -6.15 -11.53 11.21
CA ASN A 67 -6.02 -12.98 11.23
C ASN A 67 -5.43 -13.40 12.59
N GLY A 68 -6.30 -13.72 13.54
CA GLY A 68 -5.88 -13.96 14.93
C GLY A 68 -5.24 -12.72 15.54
N ASP A 69 -3.99 -12.83 15.99
CA ASP A 69 -3.23 -11.74 16.60
C ASP A 69 -2.41 -10.93 15.57
N THR A 70 -2.49 -11.29 14.28
CA THR A 70 -1.76 -10.61 13.21
C THR A 70 -2.66 -9.78 12.34
N VAL A 71 -2.12 -8.70 11.80
CA VAL A 71 -2.71 -7.98 10.68
C VAL A 71 -2.05 -8.49 9.40
N GLU A 72 -2.84 -8.94 8.48
CA GLU A 72 -2.41 -9.34 7.14
C GLU A 72 -3.03 -8.41 6.12
N GLY A 73 -2.41 -8.29 4.96
CA GLY A 73 -2.94 -7.45 3.90
C GLY A 73 -2.84 -8.11 2.54
N ILE A 74 -3.73 -7.72 1.67
CA ILE A 74 -3.69 -8.05 0.25
C ILE A 74 -3.76 -6.78 -0.57
N ILE A 75 -3.21 -6.81 -1.78
CA ILE A 75 -3.42 -5.78 -2.78
C ILE A 75 -4.26 -6.38 -3.90
N LEU A 76 -5.35 -5.70 -4.21
CA LEU A 76 -6.14 -5.98 -5.41
C LEU A 76 -5.71 -5.01 -6.51
N PHE A 77 -5.43 -5.53 -7.69
CA PHE A 77 -5.14 -4.73 -8.87
C PHE A 77 -6.19 -5.02 -9.95
N ASP A 78 -7.00 -4.02 -10.25
CA ASP A 78 -8.06 -4.10 -11.26
C ASP A 78 -7.49 -3.77 -12.64
N VAL A 79 -7.22 -4.82 -13.41
CA VAL A 79 -6.63 -4.67 -14.76
C VAL A 79 -7.58 -4.00 -15.75
N CYS A 80 -8.89 -4.12 -15.53
CA CYS A 80 -9.88 -3.51 -16.40
C CYS A 80 -9.96 -2.00 -16.16
N VAL A 81 -9.93 -1.56 -14.90
CA VAL A 81 -9.84 -0.13 -14.56
C VAL A 81 -8.54 0.46 -15.08
N ALA A 82 -7.42 -0.23 -14.89
CA ALA A 82 -6.13 0.22 -15.39
C ALA A 82 -6.13 0.41 -16.92
N GLU A 83 -6.72 -0.51 -17.65
CA GLU A 83 -6.87 -0.42 -19.11
C GLU A 83 -7.77 0.75 -19.52
N GLU A 84 -8.93 0.90 -18.87
CA GLU A 84 -9.86 2.01 -19.13
C GLU A 84 -9.22 3.38 -18.91
N LEU A 85 -8.37 3.51 -17.90
CA LEU A 85 -7.69 4.76 -17.55
C LEU A 85 -6.40 5.01 -18.35
N GLY A 86 -5.96 4.06 -19.17
CA GLY A 86 -4.73 4.19 -19.94
C GLY A 86 -3.45 4.14 -19.08
N VAL A 87 -3.48 3.34 -18.02
CA VAL A 87 -2.38 3.19 -17.08
C VAL A 87 -1.22 2.45 -17.74
N GLY A 88 -0.04 3.04 -17.71
CA GLY A 88 1.19 2.42 -18.21
C GLY A 88 1.98 1.69 -17.13
N PRO A 89 3.08 0.97 -17.51
CA PRO A 89 3.88 0.19 -16.56
C PRO A 89 4.44 1.00 -15.38
N ASN A 90 4.90 2.22 -15.61
CA ASN A 90 5.40 3.09 -14.55
C ASN A 90 4.30 3.58 -13.62
N ASP A 91 3.11 3.81 -14.16
CA ASP A 91 1.93 4.16 -13.36
C ASP A 91 1.52 3.01 -12.45
N ILE A 92 1.53 1.77 -12.97
CA ILE A 92 1.26 0.56 -12.20
C ILE A 92 2.27 0.42 -11.07
N GLN A 93 3.55 0.60 -11.34
CA GLN A 93 4.59 0.53 -10.31
C GLN A 93 4.34 1.54 -9.20
N ARG A 94 4.05 2.80 -9.53
CA ARG A 94 3.75 3.83 -8.54
C ARG A 94 2.50 3.51 -7.73
N ALA A 95 1.45 3.02 -8.38
CA ALA A 95 0.23 2.62 -7.70
C ALA A 95 0.50 1.49 -6.68
N LEU A 96 1.24 0.47 -7.09
CA LEU A 96 1.62 -0.64 -6.19
C LEU A 96 2.52 -0.18 -5.04
N GLU A 97 3.48 0.71 -5.29
CA GLU A 97 4.32 1.30 -4.24
C GLU A 97 3.49 2.09 -3.23
N HIS A 98 2.48 2.83 -3.68
CA HIS A 98 1.52 3.52 -2.81
C HIS A 98 0.79 2.52 -1.90
N GLU A 99 0.23 1.47 -2.47
CA GLU A 99 -0.50 0.45 -1.70
C GLU A 99 0.41 -0.33 -0.75
N LEU A 100 1.65 -0.60 -1.15
CA LEU A 100 2.66 -1.18 -0.26
C LEU A 100 3.04 -0.24 0.90
N GLY A 101 2.95 1.06 0.69
CA GLY A 101 3.08 2.05 1.77
C GLY A 101 2.00 1.85 2.84
N HIS A 102 0.76 1.65 2.44
CA HIS A 102 -0.32 1.30 3.38
C HIS A 102 -0.05 -0.01 4.11
N ALA A 103 0.51 -1.01 3.43
CA ALA A 103 0.91 -2.26 4.06
C ALA A 103 1.98 -2.09 5.14
N ARG A 104 2.73 -1.00 5.11
CA ARG A 104 3.69 -0.61 6.17
C ARG A 104 3.06 0.27 7.25
N GLY A 105 1.78 0.53 7.17
CA GLY A 105 1.04 1.37 8.10
C GLY A 105 1.01 2.85 7.74
N LEU A 106 1.56 3.26 6.60
CA LEU A 106 1.55 4.66 6.18
C LEU A 106 0.15 5.11 5.77
N LEU A 107 -0.29 6.23 6.31
CA LEU A 107 -1.49 6.92 5.86
C LEU A 107 -1.15 7.88 4.72
N HIS A 108 -2.17 8.54 4.17
CA HIS A 108 -1.94 9.49 3.09
C HIS A 108 -1.11 10.69 3.56
N SER A 109 -0.28 11.19 2.66
CA SER A 109 0.51 12.40 2.85
C SER A 109 -0.21 13.63 2.27
N ASP A 110 0.01 14.79 2.85
CA ASP A 110 -0.46 16.08 2.31
C ASP A 110 0.50 16.64 1.24
N ASP A 111 1.68 16.06 1.09
CA ASP A 111 2.66 16.48 0.09
C ASP A 111 2.36 15.84 -1.27
N PRO A 112 2.05 16.63 -2.32
CA PRO A 112 1.75 16.10 -3.65
C PRO A 112 2.95 15.42 -4.35
N ASN A 113 4.17 15.60 -3.83
CA ASN A 113 5.36 14.92 -4.32
C ASN A 113 5.66 13.59 -3.62
N ASP A 114 4.92 13.28 -2.56
CA ASP A 114 5.07 12.03 -1.82
C ASP A 114 4.32 10.89 -2.53
N ILE A 115 4.92 9.70 -2.52
CA ILE A 115 4.26 8.50 -3.06
C ILE A 115 2.93 8.20 -2.36
N MET A 116 2.80 8.59 -1.07
CA MET A 116 1.58 8.40 -0.28
C MET A 116 0.55 9.52 -0.45
N TYR A 117 0.78 10.46 -1.35
CA TYR A 117 -0.27 11.42 -1.70
C TYR A 117 -1.50 10.69 -2.25
N PRO A 118 -2.75 11.11 -1.88
CA PRO A 118 -3.96 10.33 -2.22
C PRO A 118 -4.19 10.11 -3.72
N VAL A 119 -3.62 10.96 -4.55
CA VAL A 119 -3.76 10.86 -6.01
C VAL A 119 -2.43 10.44 -6.62
N VAL A 120 -2.43 9.29 -7.29
CA VAL A 120 -1.29 8.82 -8.08
C VAL A 120 -1.51 9.24 -9.54
N PRO A 121 -0.67 10.11 -10.10
CA PRO A 121 -0.85 10.59 -11.46
C PRO A 121 -0.77 9.47 -12.49
N ILE A 122 -1.62 9.53 -13.51
CA ILE A 122 -1.56 8.65 -14.66
C ILE A 122 -0.81 9.37 -15.77
N THR A 123 0.34 8.83 -16.13
CA THR A 123 1.20 9.39 -17.18
C THR A 123 1.08 8.65 -18.51
N GLY A 124 0.54 7.43 -18.50
CA GLY A 124 0.45 6.54 -19.64
C GLY A 124 1.79 5.88 -20.01
N THR A 125 2.78 5.95 -19.12
CA THR A 125 4.13 5.42 -19.38
C THR A 125 4.51 4.19 -18.58
#